data_2783c43d953e15a6944e4118a407026b
#
_entry.id   2783c43d953e15a6944e4118a407026b
#
_cell.length_a   1.000
_cell.length_b   1.000
_cell.length_c   1.000
_cell.angle_alpha   90.00
_cell.angle_beta   90.00
_cell.angle_gamma   90.00
#
_symmetry.space_group_name_H-M   'P 1'
#
loop_
_entity.id
_entity.type
_entity.pdbx_description
1 polymer ?
#
loop_
_entity_poly.entity_id
_entity_poly.type
_entity_poly.pdbx_seq_one_letter_code
_entity_poly.pdbx_strand_id
1 'polypeptide(L)'
;MTVGDYRPPAVDGPGQSAVDSALRDVFGLHTFRPHQREIVEGLVAGRDAFVLMPTGGGKSLCYQLPALLRPGVGLVVSPLISLMKDQVDALQANGVAAEYYNSSLDGASARRVLARLHAGELDLLYVAPERLMAADFLERLGDVPVALLAVDEAHCVSQWGHDFRPEYAALGGLRRHFPGVPLIALTATADPYTRDDIIRVLHLADAPRYVSSFDRPNIRYTVLEKRGPRDQLARFLAARGEESGIVYALSRKRTEKLAAGLQQLGLSAAAYHAGLPPAHRQQVQEDFIRDDLKIVVATVAFGMGIDKPNVRFVVHYDLPKNIEGYYQETGRAGRDGLASEALLLFGAQDIVMALSLIHI
;
A
#
# COMPACT_ATOMS: atom_id res chain seq x y z
N MET A 1 15.15 -29.37 -2.01
CA MET A 1 16.09 -28.34 -2.51
C MET A 1 16.15 -27.28 -1.45
N THR A 2 17.27 -27.11 -0.81
CA THR A 2 17.54 -26.14 0.26
C THR A 2 17.41 -24.73 -0.29
N VAL A 3 16.68 -23.88 0.44
CA VAL A 3 16.56 -22.43 0.16
C VAL A 3 17.97 -21.85 0.13
N GLY A 4 18.41 -21.41 -1.04
CA GLY A 4 19.77 -20.93 -1.24
C GLY A 4 19.95 -19.55 -0.65
N ASP A 5 21.02 -19.41 0.14
CA ASP A 5 21.56 -18.16 0.66
C ASP A 5 21.87 -17.20 -0.50
N TYR A 6 20.97 -16.24 -0.76
CA TYR A 6 21.35 -15.06 -1.54
C TYR A 6 22.28 -14.21 -0.66
N ARG A 7 23.59 -14.32 -0.88
CA ARG A 7 24.56 -13.33 -0.42
C ARG A 7 24.76 -12.33 -1.55
N PRO A 8 24.46 -11.03 -1.35
CA PRO A 8 24.82 -10.03 -2.33
C PRO A 8 26.32 -10.08 -2.58
N PRO A 9 26.79 -9.98 -3.83
CA PRO A 9 28.21 -9.91 -4.12
C PRO A 9 28.83 -8.72 -3.38
N ALA A 10 30.01 -8.93 -2.80
CA ALA A 10 30.79 -7.87 -2.16
C ALA A 10 30.94 -6.70 -3.12
N VAL A 11 30.63 -5.49 -2.64
CA VAL A 11 30.63 -4.25 -3.45
C VAL A 11 32.08 -3.82 -3.64
N ASP A 12 32.70 -4.32 -4.71
CA ASP A 12 33.95 -3.78 -5.23
C ASP A 12 33.71 -3.19 -6.62
N GLY A 13 33.62 -1.86 -6.67
CA GLY A 13 33.66 -1.09 -7.91
C GLY A 13 32.32 -0.46 -8.37
N PRO A 14 32.33 0.46 -9.33
CA PRO A 14 31.32 1.49 -9.52
C PRO A 14 29.94 0.97 -9.94
N GLY A 15 29.12 0.98 -9.06
CA GLY A 15 27.73 1.33 -8.82
C GLY A 15 26.60 0.85 -9.71
N GLN A 16 26.76 0.64 -10.96
CA GLN A 16 25.65 0.29 -11.87
C GLN A 16 25.31 -1.20 -11.86
N SER A 17 26.26 -2.04 -11.59
CA SER A 17 26.12 -3.50 -11.69
C SER A 17 25.26 -4.13 -10.60
N ALA A 18 25.42 -3.75 -9.32
CA ALA A 18 24.72 -4.40 -8.20
C ALA A 18 23.23 -4.06 -8.16
N VAL A 19 22.85 -2.80 -8.39
CA VAL A 19 21.46 -2.34 -8.42
C VAL A 19 20.69 -2.98 -9.57
N ASP A 20 21.29 -3.03 -10.77
CA ASP A 20 20.66 -3.65 -11.95
C ASP A 20 20.59 -5.18 -11.84
N SER A 21 21.57 -5.82 -11.20
CA SER A 21 21.54 -7.25 -10.93
C SER A 21 20.43 -7.58 -9.94
N ALA A 22 20.35 -6.88 -8.80
CA ALA A 22 19.30 -7.11 -7.81
C ALA A 22 17.90 -6.85 -8.40
N LEU A 23 17.74 -5.83 -9.26
CA LEU A 23 16.48 -5.56 -9.95
C LEU A 23 16.03 -6.74 -10.81
N ARG A 24 16.96 -7.35 -11.57
CA ARG A 24 16.65 -8.50 -12.44
C ARG A 24 16.51 -9.79 -11.65
N ASP A 25 17.47 -10.08 -10.81
CA ASP A 25 17.63 -11.41 -10.22
C ASP A 25 16.61 -11.66 -9.10
N VAL A 26 16.23 -10.61 -8.35
CA VAL A 26 15.25 -10.70 -7.26
C VAL A 26 13.85 -10.32 -7.70
N PHE A 27 13.70 -9.20 -8.44
CA PHE A 27 12.38 -8.66 -8.79
C PHE A 27 11.92 -9.01 -10.22
N GLY A 28 12.77 -9.65 -11.04
CA GLY A 28 12.42 -9.99 -12.42
C GLY A 28 12.19 -8.78 -13.34
N LEU A 29 12.68 -7.59 -12.94
CA LEU A 29 12.47 -6.34 -13.65
C LEU A 29 13.74 -5.93 -14.40
N HIS A 30 13.58 -5.44 -15.62
CA HIS A 30 14.71 -5.03 -16.48
C HIS A 30 14.91 -3.51 -16.51
N THR A 31 13.94 -2.72 -16.11
CA THR A 31 13.97 -1.27 -16.18
C THR A 31 13.31 -0.64 -14.96
N PHE A 32 13.83 0.48 -14.54
CA PHE A 32 13.22 1.32 -13.51
C PHE A 32 12.13 2.22 -14.13
N ARG A 33 11.11 2.50 -13.36
CA ARG A 33 10.16 3.59 -13.64
C ARG A 33 10.82 4.95 -13.31
N PRO A 34 10.24 6.07 -13.75
CA PRO A 34 10.78 7.40 -13.43
C PRO A 34 11.06 7.57 -11.93
N HIS A 35 12.20 8.18 -11.60
CA HIS A 35 12.73 8.44 -10.27
C HIS A 35 13.16 7.21 -9.45
N GLN A 36 12.72 5.99 -9.75
CA GLN A 36 13.04 4.82 -8.92
C GLN A 36 14.55 4.59 -8.80
N ARG A 37 15.31 4.69 -9.91
CA ARG A 37 16.77 4.50 -9.90
C ARG A 37 17.45 5.50 -8.96
N GLU A 38 17.14 6.79 -9.10
CA GLU A 38 17.72 7.85 -8.29
C GLU A 38 17.44 7.67 -6.80
N ILE A 39 16.21 7.24 -6.47
CA ILE A 39 15.80 6.95 -5.09
C ILE A 39 16.60 5.76 -4.54
N VAL A 40 16.65 4.66 -5.28
CA VAL A 40 17.36 3.44 -4.87
C VAL A 40 18.84 3.72 -4.65
N GLU A 41 19.52 4.32 -5.63
CA GLU A 41 20.95 4.67 -5.55
C GLU A 41 21.20 5.69 -4.40
N GLY A 42 20.27 6.61 -4.19
CA GLY A 42 20.30 7.55 -3.08
C GLY A 42 20.31 6.86 -1.72
N LEU A 43 19.37 5.94 -1.50
CA LEU A 43 19.27 5.17 -0.26
C LEU A 43 20.46 4.22 -0.06
N VAL A 44 20.93 3.56 -1.13
CA VAL A 44 22.15 2.73 -1.07
C VAL A 44 23.35 3.57 -0.63
N ALA A 45 23.45 4.80 -1.09
CA ALA A 45 24.47 5.77 -0.68
C ALA A 45 24.23 6.40 0.72
N GLY A 46 23.19 5.99 1.45
CA GLY A 46 22.89 6.49 2.79
C GLY A 46 22.15 7.83 2.82
N ARG A 47 21.57 8.29 1.71
CA ARG A 47 20.76 9.52 1.64
C ARG A 47 19.30 9.24 1.95
N ASP A 48 18.65 10.17 2.63
CA ASP A 48 17.20 10.16 2.86
C ASP A 48 16.43 10.45 1.58
N ALA A 49 15.10 10.16 1.60
CA ALA A 49 14.21 10.52 0.51
C ALA A 49 12.78 10.78 0.98
N PHE A 50 12.11 11.76 0.38
CA PHE A 50 10.66 11.89 0.41
C PHE A 50 10.08 11.53 -0.98
N VAL A 51 9.10 10.63 -0.99
CA VAL A 51 8.56 10.07 -2.24
C VAL A 51 7.04 10.20 -2.26
N LEU A 52 6.54 10.95 -3.23
CA LEU A 52 5.12 11.06 -3.54
C LEU A 52 4.88 10.47 -4.93
N MET A 53 4.40 9.25 -4.96
CA MET A 53 4.12 8.51 -6.18
C MET A 53 2.73 7.89 -6.12
N PRO A 54 1.98 7.85 -7.24
CA PRO A 54 0.64 7.26 -7.27
C PRO A 54 0.63 5.80 -6.85
N THR A 55 -0.55 5.30 -6.48
CA THR A 55 -0.78 3.86 -6.30
C THR A 55 -0.45 3.13 -7.61
N GLY A 56 0.25 2.00 -7.51
CA GLY A 56 0.78 1.29 -8.68
C GLY A 56 2.05 1.91 -9.29
N GLY A 57 2.58 3.01 -8.73
CA GLY A 57 3.82 3.66 -9.16
C GLY A 57 5.11 2.88 -8.84
N GLY A 58 5.01 1.77 -8.11
CA GLY A 58 6.17 0.95 -7.73
C GLY A 58 6.93 1.49 -6.52
N LYS A 59 6.23 2.13 -5.57
CA LYS A 59 6.82 2.67 -4.33
C LYS A 59 7.61 1.64 -3.52
N SER A 60 7.09 0.41 -3.41
CA SER A 60 7.71 -0.64 -2.59
C SER A 60 9.12 -0.98 -3.03
N LEU A 61 9.38 -1.01 -4.34
CA LEU A 61 10.71 -1.27 -4.90
C LEU A 61 11.74 -0.22 -4.41
N CYS A 62 11.32 1.02 -4.19
CA CYS A 62 12.19 2.12 -3.77
C CYS A 62 12.85 1.89 -2.40
N TYR A 63 12.27 1.05 -1.53
CA TYR A 63 12.88 0.69 -0.25
C TYR A 63 13.28 -0.79 -0.18
N GLN A 64 12.57 -1.69 -0.87
CA GLN A 64 12.88 -3.11 -0.85
C GLN A 64 14.26 -3.40 -1.47
N LEU A 65 14.53 -2.87 -2.65
CA LEU A 65 15.78 -3.12 -3.35
C LEU A 65 17.00 -2.55 -2.59
N PRO A 66 17.01 -1.28 -2.11
CA PRO A 66 18.15 -0.78 -1.35
C PRO A 66 18.32 -1.49 0.01
N ALA A 67 17.26 -2.02 0.63
CA ALA A 67 17.39 -2.83 1.84
C ALA A 67 18.22 -4.09 1.61
N LEU A 68 18.12 -4.72 0.43
CA LEU A 68 18.91 -5.90 0.05
C LEU A 68 20.38 -5.57 -0.26
N LEU A 69 20.67 -4.33 -0.60
CA LEU A 69 22.02 -3.89 -1.01
C LEU A 69 22.81 -3.24 0.14
N ARG A 70 22.19 -3.00 1.27
CA ARG A 70 22.83 -2.41 2.44
C ARG A 70 22.97 -3.45 3.55
N PRO A 71 24.03 -3.37 4.38
CA PRO A 71 24.17 -4.28 5.51
C PRO A 71 23.10 -4.03 6.58
N GLY A 72 22.51 -5.09 7.10
CA GLY A 72 21.48 -5.04 8.13
C GLY A 72 20.07 -5.27 7.61
N VAL A 73 19.07 -5.12 8.47
CA VAL A 73 17.65 -5.32 8.15
C VAL A 73 16.99 -4.02 7.73
N GLY A 74 16.20 -4.04 6.65
CA GLY A 74 15.29 -2.95 6.29
C GLY A 74 14.06 -2.95 7.21
N LEU A 75 13.88 -1.90 8.02
CA LEU A 75 12.68 -1.74 8.84
C LEU A 75 11.63 -0.94 8.08
N VAL A 76 10.49 -1.56 7.82
CA VAL A 76 9.38 -0.96 7.07
C VAL A 76 8.20 -0.74 8.00
N VAL A 77 7.85 0.52 8.26
CA VAL A 77 6.65 0.87 9.01
C VAL A 77 5.47 0.94 8.07
N SER A 78 4.45 0.12 8.33
CA SER A 78 3.22 0.09 7.53
C SER A 78 1.99 0.09 8.43
N PRO A 79 0.89 0.77 8.06
CA PRO A 79 -0.28 0.92 8.93
C PRO A 79 -1.24 -0.27 8.89
N LEU A 80 -1.01 -1.24 8.00
CA LEU A 80 -2.00 -2.26 7.68
C LEU A 80 -1.43 -3.66 7.70
N ILE A 81 -2.01 -4.49 8.55
CA ILE A 81 -1.65 -5.89 8.73
C ILE A 81 -1.78 -6.70 7.42
N SER A 82 -2.86 -6.51 6.67
CA SER A 82 -3.06 -7.20 5.39
C SER A 82 -2.01 -6.83 4.36
N LEU A 83 -1.69 -5.53 4.24
CA LEU A 83 -0.65 -5.06 3.31
C LEU A 83 0.73 -5.62 3.66
N MET A 84 1.08 -5.66 4.96
CA MET A 84 2.34 -6.26 5.41
C MET A 84 2.44 -7.72 4.97
N LYS A 85 1.36 -8.49 5.16
CA LYS A 85 1.32 -9.91 4.78
C LYS A 85 1.53 -10.07 3.29
N ASP A 86 0.77 -9.35 2.46
CA ASP A 86 0.87 -9.44 1.00
C ASP A 86 2.28 -9.07 0.49
N GLN A 87 2.90 -8.02 1.06
CA GLN A 87 4.27 -7.63 0.74
C GLN A 87 5.30 -8.68 1.16
N VAL A 88 5.15 -9.25 2.35
CA VAL A 88 6.05 -10.30 2.86
C VAL A 88 5.90 -11.57 2.03
N ASP A 89 4.69 -12.01 1.74
CA ASP A 89 4.43 -13.20 0.92
C ASP A 89 5.05 -13.05 -0.49
N ALA A 90 4.93 -11.87 -1.10
CA ALA A 90 5.54 -11.58 -2.40
C ALA A 90 7.09 -11.57 -2.35
N LEU A 91 7.67 -11.00 -1.30
CA LEU A 91 9.12 -11.00 -1.10
C LEU A 91 9.67 -12.40 -0.86
N GLN A 92 9.00 -13.20 -0.03
CA GLN A 92 9.38 -14.59 0.23
C GLN A 92 9.28 -15.44 -1.04
N ALA A 93 8.28 -15.22 -1.89
CA ALA A 93 8.17 -15.87 -3.19
C ALA A 93 9.36 -15.57 -4.12
N ASN A 94 9.97 -14.39 -3.96
CA ASN A 94 11.19 -13.97 -4.67
C ASN A 94 12.49 -14.39 -3.95
N GLY A 95 12.42 -15.20 -2.87
CA GLY A 95 13.57 -15.67 -2.13
C GLY A 95 14.15 -14.68 -1.12
N VAL A 96 13.48 -13.58 -0.82
CA VAL A 96 13.90 -12.57 0.16
C VAL A 96 13.47 -12.98 1.55
N ALA A 97 14.36 -12.89 2.53
CA ALA A 97 14.08 -13.20 3.93
C ALA A 97 13.30 -12.07 4.60
N ALA A 98 12.00 -12.01 4.37
CA ALA A 98 11.10 -11.01 4.92
C ALA A 98 10.15 -11.61 5.97
N GLU A 99 9.82 -10.80 6.99
CA GLU A 99 8.82 -11.13 8.01
C GLU A 99 8.00 -9.89 8.36
N TYR A 100 6.88 -10.09 9.06
CA TYR A 100 6.13 -8.99 9.65
C TYR A 100 5.99 -9.15 11.17
N TYR A 101 5.92 -8.02 11.88
CA TYR A 101 5.75 -7.97 13.33
C TYR A 101 4.62 -7.01 13.69
N ASN A 102 3.45 -7.56 14.00
CA ASN A 102 2.24 -6.81 14.29
C ASN A 102 1.37 -7.50 15.35
N SER A 103 0.21 -6.96 15.66
CA SER A 103 -0.70 -7.46 16.71
C SER A 103 -1.42 -8.76 16.36
N SER A 104 -1.37 -9.23 15.13
CA SER A 104 -2.00 -10.50 14.72
C SER A 104 -1.16 -11.73 15.06
N LEU A 105 0.13 -11.56 15.35
CA LEU A 105 1.02 -12.66 15.70
C LEU A 105 0.73 -13.17 17.11
N ASP A 106 0.65 -14.49 17.24
CA ASP A 106 0.69 -15.13 18.54
C ASP A 106 2.09 -15.03 19.18
N GLY A 107 2.16 -15.32 20.50
CA GLY A 107 3.41 -15.15 21.24
C GLY A 107 4.56 -16.06 20.76
N ALA A 108 4.28 -17.23 20.16
CA ALA A 108 5.30 -18.14 19.64
C ALA A 108 5.86 -17.60 18.31
N SER A 109 4.99 -17.16 17.42
CA SER A 109 5.36 -16.53 16.14
C SER A 109 6.13 -15.24 16.35
N ALA A 110 5.68 -14.38 17.27
CA ALA A 110 6.41 -13.16 17.62
C ALA A 110 7.83 -13.43 18.12
N ARG A 111 8.01 -14.42 19.00
CA ARG A 111 9.35 -14.82 19.48
C ARG A 111 10.23 -15.36 18.37
N ARG A 112 9.67 -16.15 17.43
CA ARG A 112 10.42 -16.68 16.28
C ARG A 112 10.91 -15.55 15.37
N VAL A 113 10.07 -14.58 15.06
CA VAL A 113 10.47 -13.40 14.25
C VAL A 113 11.61 -12.64 14.93
N LEU A 114 11.50 -12.38 16.22
CA LEU A 114 12.57 -11.69 16.97
C LEU A 114 13.86 -12.51 17.01
N ALA A 115 13.79 -13.83 17.18
CA ALA A 115 14.98 -14.69 17.16
C ALA A 115 15.71 -14.63 15.81
N ARG A 116 14.98 -14.69 14.68
CA ARG A 116 15.53 -14.54 13.34
C ARG A 116 16.14 -13.16 13.11
N LEU A 117 15.47 -12.11 13.62
CA LEU A 117 15.97 -10.74 13.55
C LEU A 117 17.34 -10.61 14.25
N HIS A 118 17.46 -11.11 15.49
CA HIS A 118 18.72 -11.06 16.25
C HIS A 118 19.82 -11.97 15.66
N ALA A 119 19.42 -13.05 14.98
CA ALA A 119 20.36 -13.90 14.27
C ALA A 119 20.87 -13.29 12.96
N GLY A 120 20.33 -12.12 12.54
CA GLY A 120 20.69 -11.49 11.26
C GLY A 120 20.18 -12.27 10.04
N GLU A 121 19.10 -13.04 10.20
CA GLU A 121 18.51 -13.87 9.14
C GLU A 121 17.42 -13.15 8.34
N LEU A 122 17.19 -11.87 8.60
CA LEU A 122 16.14 -11.10 7.90
C LEU A 122 16.74 -9.98 7.06
N ASP A 123 16.29 -9.90 5.82
CA ASP A 123 16.56 -8.77 4.92
C ASP A 123 15.59 -7.61 5.17
N LEU A 124 14.30 -7.92 5.39
CA LEU A 124 13.26 -6.93 5.67
C LEU A 124 12.36 -7.37 6.83
N LEU A 125 12.01 -6.40 7.67
CA LEU A 125 11.00 -6.56 8.72
C LEU A 125 9.94 -5.48 8.59
N TYR A 126 8.69 -5.87 8.28
CA TYR A 126 7.53 -5.00 8.31
C TYR A 126 6.99 -4.91 9.73
N VAL A 127 6.87 -3.71 10.25
CA VAL A 127 6.46 -3.47 11.65
C VAL A 127 5.26 -2.54 11.69
N ALA A 128 4.26 -2.91 12.49
CA ALA A 128 3.16 -2.00 12.80
C ALA A 128 3.67 -0.85 13.70
N PRO A 129 3.21 0.40 13.49
CA PRO A 129 3.73 1.56 14.20
C PRO A 129 3.59 1.45 15.71
N GLU A 130 2.48 0.90 16.20
CA GLU A 130 2.26 0.66 17.64
C GLU A 130 3.22 -0.37 18.24
N ARG A 131 3.71 -1.31 17.43
CA ARG A 131 4.72 -2.29 17.85
C ARG A 131 6.11 -1.71 17.83
N LEU A 132 6.42 -0.92 16.79
CA LEU A 132 7.73 -0.28 16.67
C LEU A 132 7.97 0.72 17.81
N MET A 133 6.94 1.50 18.15
CA MET A 133 7.04 2.54 19.19
C MET A 133 6.86 2.01 20.62
N ALA A 134 6.59 0.70 20.80
CA ALA A 134 6.62 0.10 22.11
C ALA A 134 8.03 0.14 22.69
N ALA A 135 8.18 0.66 23.90
CA ALA A 135 9.49 0.93 24.52
C ALA A 135 10.39 -0.31 24.57
N ASP A 136 9.79 -1.49 24.84
CA ASP A 136 10.52 -2.74 24.88
C ASP A 136 10.99 -3.25 23.50
N PHE A 137 10.33 -2.85 22.41
CA PHE A 137 10.73 -3.28 21.07
C PHE A 137 11.97 -2.53 20.58
N LEU A 138 12.01 -1.20 20.74
CA LEU A 138 13.18 -0.40 20.40
C LEU A 138 14.43 -0.81 21.23
N GLU A 139 14.23 -1.10 22.51
CA GLU A 139 15.29 -1.66 23.37
C GLU A 139 15.75 -3.05 22.87
N ARG A 140 14.81 -3.91 22.47
CA ARG A 140 15.12 -5.24 21.92
C ARG A 140 15.79 -5.21 20.56
N LEU A 141 15.57 -4.17 19.76
CA LEU A 141 16.35 -4.01 18.52
C LEU A 141 17.83 -3.82 18.81
N GLY A 142 18.19 -3.16 19.92
CA GLY A 142 19.53 -3.08 20.46
C GLY A 142 20.61 -2.89 19.41
N ASP A 143 21.51 -3.88 19.30
CA ASP A 143 22.64 -3.86 18.37
C ASP A 143 22.31 -4.45 16.98
N VAL A 144 21.05 -4.72 16.66
CA VAL A 144 20.66 -5.21 15.33
C VAL A 144 20.99 -4.15 14.28
N PRO A 145 21.86 -4.45 13.30
CA PRO A 145 22.17 -3.49 12.25
C PRO A 145 20.92 -3.20 11.39
N VAL A 146 20.60 -1.91 11.24
CA VAL A 146 19.48 -1.45 10.42
C VAL A 146 19.99 -0.85 9.11
N ALA A 147 19.61 -1.44 7.99
CA ALA A 147 20.00 -1.03 6.65
C ALA A 147 19.36 0.30 6.25
N LEU A 148 18.06 0.43 6.48
CA LEU A 148 17.26 1.63 6.22
C LEU A 148 15.96 1.62 7.03
N LEU A 149 15.33 2.78 7.15
CA LEU A 149 13.99 2.98 7.68
C LEU A 149 13.05 3.40 6.54
N ALA A 150 11.98 2.67 6.32
CA ALA A 150 10.93 3.03 5.38
C ALA A 150 9.62 3.33 6.13
N VAL A 151 9.05 4.51 5.92
CA VAL A 151 7.73 4.89 6.43
C VAL A 151 6.77 4.87 5.26
N ASP A 152 6.06 3.76 5.10
CA ASP A 152 5.03 3.63 4.08
C ASP A 152 3.73 4.28 4.54
N GLU A 153 2.91 4.73 3.59
CA GLU A 153 1.70 5.52 3.84
C GLU A 153 1.97 6.73 4.78
N ALA A 154 3.08 7.43 4.51
CA ALA A 154 3.58 8.51 5.37
C ALA A 154 2.58 9.65 5.61
N HIS A 155 1.49 9.75 4.81
CA HIS A 155 0.40 10.69 5.07
C HIS A 155 -0.28 10.46 6.42
N CYS A 156 -0.18 9.24 6.99
CA CYS A 156 -0.66 8.94 8.34
C CYS A 156 0.07 9.71 9.45
N VAL A 157 1.23 10.29 9.18
CA VAL A 157 2.00 11.13 10.11
C VAL A 157 1.30 12.45 10.40
N SER A 158 0.62 13.00 9.40
CA SER A 158 0.08 14.34 9.43
C SER A 158 -1.35 14.40 9.99
N GLN A 159 -1.59 15.31 10.93
CA GLN A 159 -2.93 15.61 11.42
C GLN A 159 -3.87 16.18 10.33
N TRP A 160 -3.31 16.72 9.27
CA TRP A 160 -4.03 17.23 8.10
C TRP A 160 -4.29 16.14 7.06
N GLY A 161 -3.63 14.97 7.19
CA GLY A 161 -3.85 13.82 6.33
C GLY A 161 -5.22 13.18 6.57
N HIS A 162 -5.75 12.55 5.53
CA HIS A 162 -7.07 11.92 5.56
C HIS A 162 -7.17 10.65 6.44
N ASP A 163 -6.02 10.09 6.86
CA ASP A 163 -5.92 8.90 7.74
C ASP A 163 -4.84 9.11 8.83
N PHE A 164 -4.98 10.19 9.59
CA PHE A 164 -4.05 10.48 10.69
C PHE A 164 -4.06 9.37 11.74
N ARG A 165 -2.84 8.98 12.15
CA ARG A 165 -2.62 7.98 13.21
C ARG A 165 -1.62 8.52 14.24
N PRO A 166 -2.01 8.65 15.52
CA PRO A 166 -1.11 9.17 16.56
C PRO A 166 0.21 8.41 16.67
N GLU A 167 0.18 7.10 16.43
CA GLU A 167 1.37 6.23 16.45
C GLU A 167 2.36 6.60 15.35
N TYR A 168 1.88 7.08 14.20
CA TYR A 168 2.73 7.58 13.11
C TYR A 168 3.41 8.91 13.46
N ALA A 169 2.75 9.77 14.19
CA ALA A 169 3.36 11.03 14.65
C ALA A 169 4.56 10.78 15.59
N ALA A 170 4.53 9.67 16.34
CA ALA A 170 5.63 9.28 17.21
C ALA A 170 6.89 8.82 16.44
N LEU A 171 6.76 8.47 15.15
CA LEU A 171 7.90 8.03 14.32
C LEU A 171 8.97 9.11 14.12
N GLY A 172 8.66 10.38 14.38
CA GLY A 172 9.67 11.45 14.44
C GLY A 172 10.80 11.17 15.44
N GLY A 173 10.56 10.32 16.44
CA GLY A 173 11.57 9.87 17.39
C GLY A 173 12.59 8.87 16.83
N LEU A 174 12.34 8.20 15.72
CA LEU A 174 13.19 7.13 15.18
C LEU A 174 14.61 7.58 14.87
N ARG A 175 14.79 8.82 14.43
CA ARG A 175 16.11 9.40 14.16
C ARG A 175 17.06 9.35 15.36
N ARG A 176 16.54 9.46 16.58
CA ARG A 176 17.33 9.39 17.81
C ARG A 176 17.80 7.97 18.13
N HIS A 177 17.01 6.97 17.75
CA HIS A 177 17.35 5.57 17.97
C HIS A 177 18.25 5.01 16.85
N PHE A 178 18.16 5.57 15.64
CA PHE A 178 18.91 5.10 14.47
C PHE A 178 19.69 6.25 13.80
N PRO A 179 20.71 6.79 14.47
CA PRO A 179 21.53 7.86 13.90
C PRO A 179 22.28 7.37 12.66
N GLY A 180 22.22 8.15 11.58
CA GLY A 180 22.93 7.82 10.33
C GLY A 180 22.28 6.73 9.44
N VAL A 181 21.19 6.13 9.88
CA VAL A 181 20.41 5.21 9.05
C VAL A 181 19.53 6.03 8.09
N PRO A 182 19.59 5.78 6.77
CA PRO A 182 18.76 6.52 5.82
C PRO A 182 17.26 6.22 6.04
N LEU A 183 16.45 7.27 5.91
CA LEU A 183 15.00 7.19 6.04
C LEU A 183 14.34 7.60 4.73
N ILE A 184 13.41 6.76 4.28
CA ILE A 184 12.52 7.08 3.17
C ILE A 184 11.08 7.18 3.67
N ALA A 185 10.39 8.26 3.33
CA ALA A 185 8.97 8.43 3.56
C ALA A 185 8.23 8.36 2.23
N LEU A 186 7.24 7.46 2.13
CA LEU A 186 6.50 7.23 0.88
C LEU A 186 4.99 7.39 1.12
N THR A 187 4.35 8.04 0.17
CA THR A 187 2.88 8.10 0.15
C THR A 187 2.35 8.22 -1.28
N ALA A 188 1.09 7.82 -1.47
CA ALA A 188 0.39 8.00 -2.74
C ALA A 188 -0.37 9.33 -2.80
N THR A 189 -0.69 9.92 -1.66
CA THR A 189 -1.52 11.12 -1.55
C THR A 189 -0.99 12.02 -0.45
N ALA A 190 -0.68 13.25 -0.79
CA ALA A 190 -0.38 14.31 0.16
C ALA A 190 -0.57 15.67 -0.53
N ASP A 191 -1.41 16.51 0.02
CA ASP A 191 -1.48 17.91 -0.32
C ASP A 191 -0.23 18.67 0.17
N PRO A 192 -0.02 19.94 -0.19
CA PRO A 192 1.15 20.70 0.22
C PRO A 192 1.34 20.74 1.76
N TYR A 193 0.26 20.93 2.52
CA TYR A 193 0.31 21.01 3.98
C TYR A 193 0.71 19.66 4.60
N THR A 194 0.13 18.58 4.12
CA THR A 194 0.47 17.21 4.52
C THR A 194 1.94 16.88 4.20
N ARG A 195 2.45 17.30 3.03
CA ARG A 195 3.86 17.09 2.65
C ARG A 195 4.81 17.80 3.61
N ASP A 196 4.55 19.08 3.88
CA ASP A 196 5.41 19.88 4.77
C ASP A 196 5.39 19.32 6.20
N ASP A 197 4.25 18.83 6.64
CA ASP A 197 4.11 18.19 7.95
C ASP A 197 4.90 16.87 8.04
N ILE A 198 4.80 16.00 7.02
CA ILE A 198 5.60 14.76 6.94
C ILE A 198 7.09 15.08 6.98
N ILE A 199 7.55 16.02 6.16
CA ILE A 199 8.95 16.43 6.09
C ILE A 199 9.43 16.95 7.44
N ARG A 200 8.62 17.77 8.12
CA ARG A 200 8.92 18.32 9.43
C ARG A 200 9.00 17.24 10.51
N VAL A 201 7.99 16.39 10.61
CA VAL A 201 7.87 15.37 11.66
C VAL A 201 8.94 14.29 11.52
N LEU A 202 9.23 13.85 10.29
CA LEU A 202 10.23 12.80 10.02
C LEU A 202 11.66 13.36 9.84
N HIS A 203 11.87 14.65 10.03
CA HIS A 203 13.18 15.32 9.90
C HIS A 203 13.84 15.13 8.53
N LEU A 204 13.05 15.33 7.46
CA LEU A 204 13.48 15.16 6.07
C LEU A 204 13.71 16.50 5.34
N ALA A 205 14.06 17.56 6.06
CA ALA A 205 14.19 18.91 5.47
C ALA A 205 15.20 18.96 4.31
N ASP A 206 16.31 18.25 4.44
CA ASP A 206 17.41 18.19 3.46
C ASP A 206 17.29 17.02 2.48
N ALA A 207 16.24 16.19 2.62
CA ALA A 207 16.02 15.03 1.76
C ALA A 207 15.54 15.45 0.36
N PRO A 208 16.05 14.82 -0.70
CA PRO A 208 15.48 14.95 -2.04
C PRO A 208 13.98 14.61 -2.06
N ARG A 209 13.22 15.39 -2.81
CA ARG A 209 11.75 15.24 -2.92
C ARG A 209 11.42 14.74 -4.32
N TYR A 210 10.93 13.52 -4.40
CA TYR A 210 10.52 12.89 -5.65
C TYR A 210 8.99 12.92 -5.74
N VAL A 211 8.48 13.75 -6.63
CA VAL A 211 7.04 13.93 -6.84
C VAL A 211 6.71 13.49 -8.27
N SER A 212 6.10 12.33 -8.40
CA SER A 212 5.63 11.84 -9.70
C SER A 212 4.29 12.47 -10.08
N SER A 213 4.02 12.49 -11.37
CA SER A 213 2.70 12.86 -11.88
C SER A 213 1.62 11.94 -11.30
N PHE A 214 0.50 12.52 -10.95
CA PHE A 214 -0.69 11.79 -10.56
C PHE A 214 -1.49 11.28 -11.76
N ASP A 215 -1.07 11.62 -12.97
CA ASP A 215 -1.75 11.18 -14.18
C ASP A 215 -1.62 9.66 -14.37
N ARG A 216 -2.74 9.04 -14.64
CA ARG A 216 -2.88 7.62 -14.93
C ARG A 216 -3.52 7.48 -16.32
N PRO A 217 -2.73 7.65 -17.40
CA PRO A 217 -3.25 7.71 -18.76
C PRO A 217 -3.98 6.43 -19.20
N ASN A 218 -3.73 5.33 -18.52
CA ASN A 218 -4.43 4.06 -18.73
C ASN A 218 -5.79 3.97 -18.05
N ILE A 219 -6.18 4.94 -17.21
CA ILE A 219 -7.49 4.96 -16.53
C ILE A 219 -8.37 6.03 -17.17
N ARG A 220 -9.46 5.60 -17.78
CA ARG A 220 -10.50 6.50 -18.28
C ARG A 220 -11.44 6.89 -17.14
N TYR A 221 -11.52 8.18 -16.82
CA TYR A 221 -12.45 8.71 -15.82
C TYR A 221 -13.77 9.14 -16.47
N THR A 222 -14.87 8.59 -15.96
CA THR A 222 -16.22 8.89 -16.43
C THR A 222 -17.11 9.31 -15.25
N VAL A 223 -17.83 10.42 -15.39
CA VAL A 223 -18.82 10.87 -14.40
C VAL A 223 -20.18 10.86 -15.05
N LEU A 224 -21.15 10.15 -14.46
CA LEU A 224 -22.52 10.09 -14.93
C LEU A 224 -23.50 10.56 -13.86
N GLU A 225 -24.49 11.35 -14.26
CA GLU A 225 -25.60 11.70 -13.39
C GLU A 225 -26.42 10.46 -13.00
N LYS A 226 -26.73 10.33 -11.72
CA LYS A 226 -27.58 9.24 -11.20
C LYS A 226 -29.00 9.30 -11.74
N ARG A 227 -29.34 8.40 -12.64
CA ARG A 227 -30.68 8.18 -13.18
C ARG A 227 -30.99 6.68 -13.19
N GLY A 228 -31.66 6.19 -12.13
CA GLY A 228 -31.80 4.75 -11.94
C GLY A 228 -30.43 4.07 -11.72
N PRO A 229 -29.68 4.41 -10.64
CA PRO A 229 -28.27 4.03 -10.51
C PRO A 229 -28.02 2.53 -10.47
N ARG A 230 -29.03 1.71 -10.11
CA ARG A 230 -28.91 0.25 -10.18
C ARG A 230 -28.86 -0.25 -11.61
N ASP A 231 -29.73 0.30 -12.47
CA ASP A 231 -29.78 -0.08 -13.88
C ASP A 231 -28.56 0.46 -14.63
N GLN A 232 -28.05 1.64 -14.23
CA GLN A 232 -26.81 2.19 -14.76
C GLN A 232 -25.63 1.26 -14.41
N LEU A 233 -25.51 0.84 -13.13
CA LEU A 233 -24.49 -0.10 -12.68
C LEU A 233 -24.61 -1.43 -13.40
N ALA A 234 -25.80 -2.02 -13.48
CA ALA A 234 -26.04 -3.31 -14.14
C ALA A 234 -25.63 -3.27 -15.63
N ARG A 235 -26.03 -2.22 -16.36
CA ARG A 235 -25.61 -2.01 -17.76
C ARG A 235 -24.11 -1.83 -17.91
N PHE A 236 -23.50 -1.08 -17.02
CA PHE A 236 -22.05 -0.89 -17.02
C PHE A 236 -21.29 -2.21 -16.83
N LEU A 237 -21.74 -3.03 -15.88
CA LEU A 237 -21.13 -4.32 -15.59
C LEU A 237 -21.41 -5.38 -16.68
N ALA A 238 -22.62 -5.42 -17.23
CA ALA A 238 -22.97 -6.33 -18.32
C ALA A 238 -22.09 -6.13 -19.56
N ALA A 239 -21.63 -4.92 -19.83
CA ALA A 239 -20.73 -4.63 -20.94
C ALA A 239 -19.28 -5.09 -20.72
N ARG A 240 -18.92 -5.58 -19.51
CA ARG A 240 -17.54 -5.93 -19.13
C ARG A 240 -17.27 -7.42 -18.99
N GLY A 241 -18.30 -8.25 -19.13
CA GLY A 241 -18.17 -9.72 -19.11
C GLY A 241 -17.46 -10.23 -17.85
N GLU A 242 -16.35 -10.90 -18.03
CA GLU A 242 -15.55 -11.55 -16.98
C GLU A 242 -14.46 -10.64 -16.38
N GLU A 243 -14.49 -9.35 -16.66
CA GLU A 243 -13.53 -8.40 -16.11
C GLU A 243 -13.68 -8.26 -14.59
N SER A 244 -12.55 -8.19 -13.89
CA SER A 244 -12.53 -7.96 -12.43
C SER A 244 -12.62 -6.47 -12.08
N GLY A 245 -13.43 -6.15 -11.08
CA GLY A 245 -13.57 -4.76 -10.64
C GLY A 245 -14.14 -4.56 -9.24
N ILE A 246 -14.13 -3.32 -8.80
CA ILE A 246 -14.56 -2.90 -7.46
C ILE A 246 -15.69 -1.89 -7.59
N VAL A 247 -16.74 -2.04 -6.77
CA VAL A 247 -17.85 -1.11 -6.67
C VAL A 247 -17.89 -0.54 -5.25
N TYR A 248 -17.60 0.74 -5.10
CA TYR A 248 -17.64 1.43 -3.80
C TYR A 248 -19.01 1.97 -3.46
N ALA A 249 -19.48 1.69 -2.25
CA ALA A 249 -20.72 2.21 -1.68
C ALA A 249 -20.48 2.75 -0.27
N LEU A 250 -21.26 3.76 0.12
CA LEU A 250 -21.02 4.53 1.35
C LEU A 250 -21.34 3.76 2.63
N SER A 251 -22.28 2.79 2.61
CA SER A 251 -22.73 2.11 3.83
C SER A 251 -22.73 0.58 3.69
N ARG A 252 -22.49 -0.13 4.82
CA ARG A 252 -22.52 -1.60 4.93
C ARG A 252 -23.78 -2.19 4.32
N LYS A 253 -24.96 -1.69 4.74
CA LYS A 253 -26.27 -2.15 4.24
C LYS A 253 -26.43 -1.96 2.73
N ARG A 254 -25.90 -0.86 2.17
CA ARG A 254 -25.96 -0.61 0.73
C ARG A 254 -25.02 -1.56 -0.01
N THR A 255 -23.83 -1.80 0.52
CA THR A 255 -22.86 -2.77 0.00
C THR A 255 -23.47 -4.16 -0.13
N GLU A 256 -24.08 -4.68 0.93
CA GLU A 256 -24.75 -5.99 0.94
C GLU A 256 -25.91 -6.05 -0.07
N LYS A 257 -26.74 -4.99 -0.09
CA LYS A 257 -27.90 -4.92 -1.01
C LYS A 257 -27.49 -4.87 -2.47
N LEU A 258 -26.42 -4.16 -2.79
CA LEU A 258 -25.88 -4.10 -4.16
C LEU A 258 -25.28 -5.44 -4.57
N ALA A 259 -24.46 -6.06 -3.70
CA ALA A 259 -23.86 -7.36 -3.99
C ALA A 259 -24.94 -8.42 -4.25
N ALA A 260 -25.94 -8.51 -3.35
CA ALA A 260 -27.07 -9.44 -3.56
C ALA A 260 -27.85 -9.16 -4.86
N GLY A 261 -28.04 -7.88 -5.21
CA GLY A 261 -28.69 -7.52 -6.48
C GLY A 261 -27.88 -7.93 -7.70
N LEU A 262 -26.56 -7.81 -7.66
CA LEU A 262 -25.68 -8.25 -8.75
C LEU A 262 -25.67 -9.79 -8.90
N GLN A 263 -25.67 -10.52 -7.76
CA GLN A 263 -25.78 -11.98 -7.75
C GLN A 263 -27.11 -12.47 -8.38
N GLN A 264 -28.21 -11.77 -8.11
CA GLN A 264 -29.51 -12.08 -8.73
C GLN A 264 -29.50 -11.89 -10.27
N LEU A 265 -28.61 -11.05 -10.76
CA LEU A 265 -28.35 -10.86 -12.20
C LEU A 265 -27.34 -11.87 -12.78
N GLY A 266 -26.91 -12.86 -11.98
CA GLY A 266 -25.94 -13.87 -12.40
C GLY A 266 -24.49 -13.42 -12.39
N LEU A 267 -24.16 -12.25 -11.81
CA LEU A 267 -22.81 -11.75 -11.74
C LEU A 267 -22.06 -12.32 -10.51
N SER A 268 -20.78 -12.67 -10.69
CA SER A 268 -19.89 -13.11 -9.62
C SER A 268 -19.50 -11.90 -8.74
N ALA A 269 -20.30 -11.63 -7.69
CA ALA A 269 -20.15 -10.49 -6.83
C ALA A 269 -20.23 -10.87 -5.35
N ALA A 270 -19.45 -10.20 -4.49
CA ALA A 270 -19.53 -10.34 -3.04
C ALA A 270 -19.43 -9.00 -2.33
N ALA A 271 -20.05 -8.90 -1.14
CA ALA A 271 -19.96 -7.73 -0.28
C ALA A 271 -18.68 -7.76 0.56
N TYR A 272 -18.07 -6.59 0.78
CA TYR A 272 -16.93 -6.43 1.69
C TYR A 272 -17.05 -5.15 2.54
N HIS A 273 -17.06 -5.29 3.84
CA HIS A 273 -17.03 -4.16 4.79
C HIS A 273 -16.54 -4.60 6.17
N ALA A 274 -16.13 -3.65 7.00
CA ALA A 274 -15.55 -3.91 8.33
C ALA A 274 -16.49 -4.64 9.31
N GLY A 275 -17.81 -4.66 9.06
CA GLY A 275 -18.79 -5.39 9.86
C GLY A 275 -18.87 -6.88 9.58
N LEU A 276 -18.23 -7.39 8.54
CA LEU A 276 -18.16 -8.83 8.25
C LEU A 276 -17.14 -9.54 9.16
N PRO A 277 -17.37 -10.83 9.47
CA PRO A 277 -16.39 -11.64 10.22
C PRO A 277 -15.01 -11.62 9.53
N PRO A 278 -13.91 -11.59 10.29
CA PRO A 278 -12.56 -11.54 9.72
C PRO A 278 -12.27 -12.66 8.71
N ALA A 279 -12.66 -13.90 9.02
CA ALA A 279 -12.47 -15.04 8.11
C ALA A 279 -13.21 -14.86 6.79
N HIS A 280 -14.45 -14.31 6.82
CA HIS A 280 -15.20 -14.05 5.60
C HIS A 280 -14.56 -12.94 4.77
N ARG A 281 -14.05 -11.89 5.41
CA ARG A 281 -13.31 -10.81 4.70
C ARG A 281 -12.06 -11.35 4.01
N GLN A 282 -11.32 -12.20 4.71
CA GLN A 282 -10.14 -12.84 4.15
C GLN A 282 -10.51 -13.70 2.93
N GLN A 283 -11.55 -14.51 3.03
CA GLN A 283 -12.01 -15.36 1.92
C GLN A 283 -12.39 -14.53 0.68
N VAL A 284 -13.20 -13.47 0.85
CA VAL A 284 -13.59 -12.58 -0.26
C VAL A 284 -12.37 -11.93 -0.91
N GLN A 285 -11.38 -11.53 -0.13
CA GLN A 285 -10.15 -10.95 -0.64
C GLN A 285 -9.33 -11.97 -1.43
N GLU A 286 -9.15 -13.17 -0.90
CA GLU A 286 -8.42 -14.26 -1.56
C GLU A 286 -9.09 -14.67 -2.88
N ASP A 287 -10.41 -14.87 -2.87
CA ASP A 287 -11.19 -15.22 -4.07
C ASP A 287 -11.09 -14.13 -5.15
N PHE A 288 -11.11 -12.85 -4.74
CA PHE A 288 -10.94 -11.74 -5.66
C PHE A 288 -9.53 -11.70 -6.26
N ILE A 289 -8.49 -11.93 -5.45
CA ILE A 289 -7.09 -11.95 -5.93
C ILE A 289 -6.87 -13.09 -6.92
N ARG A 290 -7.47 -14.27 -6.67
CA ARG A 290 -7.35 -15.47 -7.54
C ARG A 290 -8.25 -15.45 -8.77
N ASP A 291 -9.04 -14.42 -8.98
CA ASP A 291 -10.05 -14.34 -10.05
C ASP A 291 -11.25 -15.31 -9.91
N ASP A 292 -11.42 -15.96 -8.76
CA ASP A 292 -12.60 -16.78 -8.44
C ASP A 292 -13.84 -15.89 -8.20
N LEU A 293 -13.62 -14.67 -7.73
CA LEU A 293 -14.62 -13.62 -7.58
C LEU A 293 -14.27 -12.45 -8.50
N LYS A 294 -15.23 -12.01 -9.32
CA LYS A 294 -15.00 -10.94 -10.30
C LYS A 294 -15.30 -9.54 -9.77
N ILE A 295 -16.31 -9.39 -8.94
CA ILE A 295 -16.78 -8.08 -8.49
C ILE A 295 -16.82 -8.03 -6.96
N VAL A 296 -16.09 -7.10 -6.37
CA VAL A 296 -16.21 -6.78 -4.95
C VAL A 296 -17.04 -5.51 -4.81
N VAL A 297 -18.17 -5.60 -4.11
CA VAL A 297 -18.95 -4.43 -3.71
C VAL A 297 -18.52 -4.07 -2.29
N ALA A 298 -17.95 -2.89 -2.09
CA ALA A 298 -17.24 -2.58 -0.85
C ALA A 298 -17.55 -1.19 -0.27
N THR A 299 -17.33 -1.06 1.02
CA THR A 299 -17.05 0.25 1.62
C THR A 299 -15.55 0.57 1.49
N VAL A 300 -15.12 1.76 1.90
CA VAL A 300 -13.69 2.15 1.98
C VAL A 300 -12.82 1.15 2.77
N ALA A 301 -13.43 0.22 3.53
CA ALA A 301 -12.71 -0.84 4.22
C ALA A 301 -12.04 -1.87 3.27
N PHE A 302 -12.51 -1.99 2.03
CA PHE A 302 -11.83 -2.73 0.96
C PHE A 302 -10.91 -1.76 0.23
N GLY A 303 -9.82 -1.48 0.85
CA GLY A 303 -9.00 -0.38 0.40
C GLY A 303 -7.52 -0.70 0.45
N MET A 304 -6.86 -0.14 1.43
CA MET A 304 -5.42 -0.31 1.59
C MET A 304 -5.07 -1.82 1.69
N GLY A 305 -4.06 -2.25 0.94
CA GLY A 305 -3.59 -3.64 0.96
C GLY A 305 -4.09 -4.54 -0.18
N ILE A 306 -4.94 -4.08 -1.08
CA ILE A 306 -5.33 -4.87 -2.26
C ILE A 306 -4.34 -4.60 -3.39
N ASP A 307 -3.52 -5.59 -3.70
CA ASP A 307 -2.53 -5.52 -4.80
C ASP A 307 -2.87 -6.49 -5.93
N LYS A 308 -4.05 -6.29 -6.54
CA LYS A 308 -4.49 -7.01 -7.73
C LYS A 308 -4.18 -6.19 -8.98
N PRO A 309 -3.30 -6.66 -9.89
CA PRO A 309 -2.86 -5.88 -11.04
C PRO A 309 -3.95 -5.69 -12.10
N ASN A 310 -4.80 -6.69 -12.30
CA ASN A 310 -5.78 -6.78 -13.39
C ASN A 310 -7.18 -6.28 -13.04
N VAL A 311 -7.33 -5.33 -12.11
CA VAL A 311 -8.60 -4.64 -11.87
C VAL A 311 -8.92 -3.75 -13.07
N ARG A 312 -9.97 -4.07 -13.82
CA ARG A 312 -10.33 -3.35 -15.06
C ARG A 312 -11.24 -2.16 -14.84
N PHE A 313 -12.00 -2.17 -13.74
CA PHE A 313 -12.85 -1.02 -13.42
C PHE A 313 -12.98 -0.76 -11.92
N VAL A 314 -13.18 0.50 -11.59
CA VAL A 314 -13.60 0.96 -10.26
C VAL A 314 -14.84 1.82 -10.43
N VAL A 315 -15.92 1.46 -9.76
CA VAL A 315 -17.18 2.21 -9.78
C VAL A 315 -17.44 2.84 -8.42
N HIS A 316 -17.62 4.13 -8.38
CA HIS A 316 -18.18 4.83 -7.22
C HIS A 316 -19.68 4.95 -7.39
N TYR A 317 -20.40 4.06 -6.71
CA TYR A 317 -21.87 4.11 -6.67
C TYR A 317 -22.38 5.29 -5.85
N ASP A 318 -21.61 5.69 -4.85
CA ASP A 318 -21.82 6.87 -4.02
C ASP A 318 -20.59 7.79 -4.08
N LEU A 319 -20.78 9.08 -3.80
CA LEU A 319 -19.70 10.05 -3.77
C LEU A 319 -18.67 9.69 -2.69
N PRO A 320 -17.38 9.64 -3.01
CA PRO A 320 -16.33 9.44 -2.01
C PRO A 320 -16.25 10.62 -1.05
N LYS A 321 -15.66 10.40 0.14
CA LYS A 321 -15.60 11.41 1.21
C LYS A 321 -14.76 12.63 0.84
N ASN A 322 -13.69 12.41 0.11
CA ASN A 322 -12.75 13.44 -0.34
C ASN A 322 -12.07 13.02 -1.66
N ILE A 323 -11.35 13.93 -2.26
CA ILE A 323 -10.68 13.70 -3.54
C ILE A 323 -9.50 12.75 -3.42
N GLU A 324 -8.80 12.75 -2.29
CA GLU A 324 -7.66 11.86 -2.02
C GLU A 324 -8.14 10.40 -1.95
N GLY A 325 -9.24 10.13 -1.24
CA GLY A 325 -9.87 8.82 -1.18
C GLY A 325 -10.33 8.37 -2.57
N TYR A 326 -10.98 9.25 -3.33
CA TYR A 326 -11.36 8.97 -4.71
C TYR A 326 -10.16 8.56 -5.56
N TYR A 327 -9.07 9.29 -5.44
CA TYR A 327 -7.86 9.02 -6.19
C TYR A 327 -7.18 7.69 -5.78
N GLN A 328 -7.11 7.40 -4.48
CA GLN A 328 -6.60 6.13 -3.98
C GLN A 328 -7.45 4.93 -4.43
N GLU A 329 -8.78 5.08 -4.41
CA GLU A 329 -9.72 4.04 -4.78
C GLU A 329 -9.70 3.78 -6.29
N THR A 330 -9.74 4.82 -7.12
CA THR A 330 -9.62 4.70 -8.59
C THR A 330 -8.25 4.20 -9.03
N GLY A 331 -7.20 4.56 -8.29
CA GLY A 331 -5.82 4.13 -8.54
C GLY A 331 -5.59 2.62 -8.40
N ARG A 332 -6.58 1.85 -7.92
CA ARG A 332 -6.55 0.37 -7.91
C ARG A 332 -6.74 -0.23 -9.29
N ALA A 333 -7.41 0.50 -10.19
CA ALA A 333 -7.60 0.06 -11.56
C ALA A 333 -6.28 0.08 -12.35
N GLY A 334 -6.08 -0.92 -13.20
CA GLY A 334 -5.00 -0.96 -14.18
C GLY A 334 -3.58 -0.81 -13.63
N ARG A 335 -3.25 -1.47 -12.54
CA ARG A 335 -1.87 -1.45 -11.99
C ARG A 335 -0.85 -2.10 -12.91
N ASP A 336 -1.31 -3.00 -13.77
CA ASP A 336 -0.54 -3.63 -14.84
C ASP A 336 -0.29 -2.71 -16.05
N GLY A 337 -0.81 -1.47 -16.03
CA GLY A 337 -0.69 -0.49 -17.12
C GLY A 337 -1.72 -0.67 -18.23
N LEU A 338 -2.57 -1.70 -18.19
CA LEU A 338 -3.59 -1.92 -19.19
C LEU A 338 -4.78 -0.96 -19.02
N ALA A 339 -5.50 -0.73 -20.12
CA ALA A 339 -6.67 0.14 -20.14
C ALA A 339 -7.71 -0.28 -19.09
N SER A 340 -8.18 0.71 -18.33
CA SER A 340 -9.12 0.52 -17.23
C SER A 340 -10.06 1.72 -17.12
N GLU A 341 -11.15 1.59 -16.38
CA GLU A 341 -12.13 2.67 -16.25
C GLU A 341 -12.51 2.94 -14.80
N ALA A 342 -12.61 4.23 -14.46
CA ALA A 342 -13.15 4.72 -13.21
C ALA A 342 -14.49 5.43 -13.50
N LEU A 343 -15.60 4.85 -13.00
CA LEU A 343 -16.93 5.44 -13.14
C LEU A 343 -17.40 6.03 -11.82
N LEU A 344 -17.79 7.29 -11.82
CA LEU A 344 -18.48 7.94 -10.71
C LEU A 344 -19.96 8.18 -11.07
N LEU A 345 -20.87 7.62 -10.30
CA LEU A 345 -22.28 7.95 -10.34
C LEU A 345 -22.54 9.10 -9.36
N PHE A 346 -22.95 10.25 -9.89
CA PHE A 346 -23.11 11.50 -9.13
C PHE A 346 -24.53 12.04 -9.21
N GLY A 347 -25.11 12.43 -8.07
CA GLY A 347 -26.43 13.06 -8.00
C GLY A 347 -26.48 14.14 -6.91
N ALA A 348 -27.41 15.08 -7.03
CA ALA A 348 -27.56 16.17 -6.06
C ALA A 348 -27.79 15.68 -4.62
N GLN A 349 -28.41 14.51 -4.43
CA GLN A 349 -28.62 13.90 -3.13
C GLN A 349 -27.30 13.46 -2.45
N ASP A 350 -26.24 13.18 -3.22
CA ASP A 350 -24.94 12.83 -2.66
C ASP A 350 -24.31 14.03 -1.94
N ILE A 351 -24.50 15.24 -2.46
CA ILE A 351 -24.06 16.49 -1.81
C ILE A 351 -24.77 16.67 -0.47
N VAL A 352 -26.10 16.48 -0.45
CA VAL A 352 -26.90 16.61 0.78
C VAL A 352 -26.44 15.60 1.83
N MET A 353 -26.18 14.35 1.42
CA MET A 353 -25.65 13.32 2.33
C MET A 353 -24.25 13.66 2.83
N ALA A 354 -23.36 14.15 1.98
CA ALA A 354 -22.02 14.58 2.39
C ALA A 354 -22.08 15.73 3.40
N LEU A 355 -22.91 16.73 3.15
CA LEU A 355 -23.12 17.85 4.07
C LEU A 355 -23.73 17.41 5.40
N SER A 356 -24.65 16.45 5.43
CA SER A 356 -25.23 15.92 6.67
C SER A 356 -24.22 15.18 7.56
N LEU A 357 -23.14 14.63 6.97
CA LEU A 357 -22.05 13.99 7.71
C LEU A 357 -21.06 14.98 8.34
N ILE A 358 -21.04 16.22 7.86
CA ILE A 358 -20.18 17.29 8.40
C ILE A 358 -20.84 17.95 9.65
N HIS A 359 -22.14 17.82 9.81
CA HIS A 359 -22.91 18.43 10.91
C HIS A 359 -23.17 17.48 12.12
N ILE A 360 -22.54 16.34 12.16
CA ILE A 360 -22.51 15.44 13.32
C ILE A 360 -21.10 15.48 13.93
#